data_f6f82379e34e5632af539574bad11dfb
#
_entry.id   f6f82379e34e5632af539574bad11dfb
#
_cell.length_a   1.000
_cell.length_b   1.000
_cell.length_c   1.000
_cell.angle_alpha   90.00
_cell.angle_beta   90.00
_cell.angle_gamma   90.00
#
_symmetry.space_group_name_H-M   'P 1'
#
loop_
_entity.id
_entity.type
_entity.pdbx_description
1 polymer ?
#
loop_
_entity_poly.entity_id
_entity_poly.type
_entity_poly.pdbx_seq_one_letter_code
_entity_poly.pdbx_strand_id
1 'polypeptide(L)'
;MGRAAGCQTNPSRWDGEQWVSFVKYLAGKGVTVHEGRADSSVFISDAGGLAHGMPHGVVRPFSAEDIAEVLKAAQTYAVPVTARGGGLTTEGESIAFGGLLLDMSSMNRVLGVDIAGMTVRTEAGIYWHQLAETLRRDGLDYLSAPLNLTSSVGGTLGVGGIDINSPRLGCSADQCLALKVVTPTGDIVECSEKENSGLMDRVLLGYGQFGVITEATLKIRPFTPIIMKYFYYSSLRTAMEDLQFIAKEDAADYSGILTIMDRAINLLVAFDTDEREHEFFLRWRRHLRGHGEANFGLRMAGYYLLRPWKFREAGYLIGRRLTLFPEFSRPEYMHDNKIVDRTVVFSRAVWKFWGGSKMVIPDLAAPQEKFIEAVERGNKVCRKYFRHYTLYCVGIKLSGRQERYEMSCIPPDAQDMAFGCEFEPMLRDTNFSRDYLQSFKNEIYDIGVDMGLSYYRFGGMMKGYIRRAFGDELVDKHLALKKHADPAMILNKDVIF
;
A
#
# COMPACT_ATOMS: atom_id res chain seq x y z
N MET A 1 32.06 21.19 5.63
CA MET A 1 31.78 21.00 4.20
C MET A 1 32.04 19.56 3.86
N GLY A 2 31.07 18.67 4.14
CA GLY A 2 31.10 17.26 3.82
C GLY A 2 30.30 17.04 2.51
N ARG A 3 30.92 16.45 1.53
CA ARG A 3 30.28 16.11 0.23
C ARG A 3 29.06 15.24 0.52
N ALA A 4 27.91 15.68 0.04
CA ALA A 4 26.70 14.87 -0.03
C ALA A 4 27.06 13.57 -0.76
N ALA A 5 26.97 12.44 -0.06
CA ALA A 5 27.08 11.11 -0.64
C ALA A 5 25.95 10.95 -1.66
N GLY A 6 26.34 10.80 -2.92
CA GLY A 6 25.59 11.05 -4.09
C GLY A 6 24.33 10.20 -4.24
N CYS A 7 23.34 10.81 -4.80
CA CYS A 7 22.41 10.20 -5.72
C CYS A 7 23.23 9.28 -6.64
N GLN A 8 23.07 7.95 -6.50
CA GLN A 8 23.64 7.01 -7.47
C GLN A 8 22.79 7.10 -8.74
N THR A 9 22.90 8.23 -9.43
CA THR A 9 22.66 8.25 -10.84
C THR A 9 23.87 7.59 -11.45
N ASN A 10 23.75 6.36 -11.89
CA ASN A 10 24.70 5.82 -12.84
C ASN A 10 24.25 6.30 -14.24
N PRO A 11 24.77 7.45 -14.73
CA PRO A 11 24.36 8.03 -16.00
C PRO A 11 24.94 7.30 -17.22
N SER A 12 25.62 6.19 -17.00
CA SER A 12 26.60 5.64 -17.94
C SER A 12 26.16 4.38 -18.69
N ARG A 13 24.87 4.12 -18.91
CA ARG A 13 24.45 2.95 -19.69
C ARG A 13 23.70 3.24 -20.98
N TRP A 14 23.29 4.49 -21.22
CA TRP A 14 22.74 4.87 -22.54
C TRP A 14 23.60 5.96 -23.12
N ASP A 15 24.13 5.71 -24.32
CA ASP A 15 24.67 6.79 -25.10
C ASP A 15 23.49 7.71 -25.50
N GLY A 16 23.78 8.96 -25.71
CA GLY A 16 22.74 9.94 -26.08
C GLY A 16 22.02 9.55 -27.38
N GLU A 17 22.63 8.73 -28.25
CA GLU A 17 22.09 8.27 -29.50
C GLU A 17 20.97 7.23 -29.32
N GLN A 18 21.11 6.29 -28.37
CA GLN A 18 20.06 5.32 -28.06
C GLN A 18 18.78 6.00 -27.54
N TRP A 19 18.94 6.94 -26.62
CA TRP A 19 17.81 7.71 -26.10
C TRP A 19 17.11 8.53 -27.19
N VAL A 20 17.87 9.27 -28.01
CA VAL A 20 17.32 10.05 -29.13
C VAL A 20 16.58 9.14 -30.12
N SER A 21 17.11 7.97 -30.42
CA SER A 21 16.50 7.00 -31.35
C SER A 21 15.18 6.45 -30.73
N PHE A 22 15.17 6.14 -29.44
CA PHE A 22 14.00 5.71 -28.71
C PHE A 22 12.89 6.77 -28.74
N VAL A 23 13.19 8.03 -28.39
CA VAL A 23 12.22 9.14 -28.40
C VAL A 23 11.69 9.38 -29.82
N LYS A 24 12.56 9.36 -30.82
CA LYS A 24 12.17 9.52 -32.25
C LYS A 24 11.24 8.40 -32.72
N TYR A 25 11.50 7.15 -32.31
CA TYR A 25 10.62 6.02 -32.63
C TYR A 25 9.23 6.24 -32.05
N LEU A 26 9.14 6.59 -30.75
CA LEU A 26 7.86 6.82 -30.08
C LEU A 26 7.09 8.00 -30.70
N ALA A 27 7.77 9.09 -31.05
CA ALA A 27 7.16 10.21 -31.75
C ALA A 27 6.56 9.78 -33.10
N GLY A 28 7.23 8.89 -33.84
CA GLY A 28 6.73 8.29 -35.08
C GLY A 28 5.50 7.39 -34.88
N LYS A 29 5.24 6.94 -33.66
CA LYS A 29 4.07 6.17 -33.25
C LYS A 29 2.96 7.01 -32.61
N GLY A 30 3.15 8.33 -32.54
CA GLY A 30 2.19 9.25 -31.92
C GLY A 30 2.29 9.32 -30.39
N VAL A 31 3.28 8.65 -29.77
CA VAL A 31 3.51 8.69 -28.34
C VAL A 31 4.49 9.81 -27.98
N THR A 32 4.04 10.75 -27.15
CA THR A 32 4.84 11.90 -26.75
C THR A 32 5.65 11.58 -25.50
N VAL A 33 6.98 11.78 -25.58
CA VAL A 33 7.87 11.75 -24.45
C VAL A 33 8.11 13.17 -23.97
N HIS A 34 7.73 13.47 -22.72
CA HIS A 34 8.02 14.75 -22.09
C HIS A 34 9.41 14.69 -21.48
N GLU A 35 10.33 15.41 -22.10
CA GLU A 35 11.72 15.54 -21.64
C GLU A 35 11.90 16.88 -20.92
N GLY A 36 12.67 16.87 -19.87
CA GLY A 36 13.02 18.09 -19.19
C GLY A 36 12.88 17.98 -17.68
N ARG A 37 13.68 18.83 -17.00
CA ARG A 37 13.75 18.80 -15.53
C ARG A 37 12.44 19.24 -14.87
N ALA A 38 11.70 20.14 -15.49
CA ALA A 38 10.43 20.62 -14.97
C ALA A 38 9.39 19.50 -14.95
N ASP A 39 9.26 18.74 -16.03
CA ASP A 39 8.29 17.63 -16.14
C ASP A 39 8.66 16.44 -15.25
N SER A 40 9.97 16.18 -15.08
CA SER A 40 10.48 15.06 -14.28
C SER A 40 10.54 15.35 -12.77
N SER A 41 10.58 16.61 -12.37
CA SER A 41 10.83 17.02 -10.98
C SER A 41 9.76 16.61 -9.98
N VAL A 42 8.51 16.42 -10.43
CA VAL A 42 7.39 15.97 -9.59
C VAL A 42 7.44 14.46 -9.31
N PHE A 43 8.28 13.71 -10.01
CA PHE A 43 8.41 12.25 -9.91
C PHE A 43 9.70 11.78 -9.23
N ILE A 44 10.50 12.71 -8.71
CA ILE A 44 11.83 12.39 -8.14
C ILE A 44 11.77 11.60 -6.83
N SER A 45 10.62 11.59 -6.17
CA SER A 45 10.43 10.92 -4.88
C SER A 45 9.07 10.22 -4.84
N ASP A 46 8.95 9.24 -3.97
CA ASP A 46 7.69 8.65 -3.55
C ASP A 46 7.24 9.22 -2.18
N ALA A 47 6.17 8.63 -1.60
CA ALA A 47 5.70 9.04 -0.29
C ALA A 47 6.73 8.76 0.83
N GLY A 48 7.58 7.74 0.67
CA GLY A 48 8.66 7.42 1.60
C GLY A 48 9.69 8.52 1.72
N GLY A 49 9.96 9.23 0.62
CA GLY A 49 10.87 10.38 0.58
C GLY A 49 12.32 10.06 0.94
N LEU A 50 12.71 8.78 0.95
CA LEU A 50 14.10 8.34 1.19
C LEU A 50 14.80 7.96 -0.12
N ALA A 51 14.08 7.35 -1.05
CA ALA A 51 14.58 7.09 -2.38
C ALA A 51 14.39 8.32 -3.28
N HIS A 52 15.37 8.63 -4.10
CA HIS A 52 15.31 9.72 -5.07
C HIS A 52 15.89 9.27 -6.38
N GLY A 53 15.11 9.38 -7.45
CA GLY A 53 15.52 9.10 -8.82
C GLY A 53 14.95 10.17 -9.75
N MET A 54 15.52 10.31 -10.93
CA MET A 54 15.04 11.22 -11.95
C MET A 54 14.90 10.47 -13.27
N PRO A 55 13.69 10.35 -13.83
CA PRO A 55 13.53 9.82 -15.19
C PRO A 55 14.14 10.77 -16.21
N HIS A 56 14.64 10.23 -17.33
CA HIS A 56 15.06 11.01 -18.50
C HIS A 56 13.86 11.59 -19.23
N GLY A 57 12.74 10.88 -19.22
CA GLY A 57 11.50 11.34 -19.79
C GLY A 57 10.27 10.70 -19.12
N VAL A 58 9.13 11.30 -19.38
CA VAL A 58 7.83 10.86 -18.87
C VAL A 58 6.86 10.69 -20.03
N VAL A 59 6.15 9.56 -20.04
CA VAL A 59 5.03 9.33 -20.96
C VAL A 59 3.74 9.25 -20.12
N ARG A 60 2.68 9.94 -20.55
CA ARG A 60 1.33 9.81 -20.03
C ARG A 60 0.47 9.08 -21.05
N PRO A 61 0.34 7.76 -20.93
CA PRO A 61 -0.42 6.98 -21.90
C PRO A 61 -1.91 7.21 -21.75
N PHE A 62 -2.65 7.12 -22.85
CA PHE A 62 -4.10 7.19 -22.89
C PHE A 62 -4.75 5.84 -23.25
N SER A 63 -3.93 4.86 -23.66
CA SER A 63 -4.39 3.54 -24.08
C SER A 63 -3.36 2.44 -23.77
N ALA A 64 -3.80 1.18 -23.83
CA ALA A 64 -2.91 0.04 -23.75
C ALA A 64 -1.93 -0.02 -24.97
N GLU A 65 -2.38 0.46 -26.11
CA GLU A 65 -1.61 0.55 -27.36
C GLU A 65 -0.42 1.50 -27.20
N ASP A 66 -0.58 2.66 -26.54
CA ASP A 66 0.52 3.58 -26.26
C ASP A 66 1.60 2.89 -25.41
N ILE A 67 1.18 2.15 -24.38
CA ILE A 67 2.08 1.41 -23.50
C ILE A 67 2.77 0.28 -24.27
N ALA A 68 2.04 -0.42 -25.13
CA ALA A 68 2.60 -1.47 -25.97
C ALA A 68 3.73 -0.96 -26.87
N GLU A 69 3.54 0.19 -27.55
CA GLU A 69 4.58 0.81 -28.36
C GLU A 69 5.77 1.27 -27.51
N VAL A 70 5.53 1.81 -26.31
CA VAL A 70 6.61 2.16 -25.36
C VAL A 70 7.42 0.93 -24.98
N LEU A 71 6.78 -0.18 -24.59
CA LEU A 71 7.50 -1.36 -24.13
C LEU A 71 8.23 -2.07 -25.27
N LYS A 72 7.67 -2.15 -26.49
CA LYS A 72 8.37 -2.64 -27.69
C LYS A 72 9.65 -1.84 -28.00
N ALA A 73 9.51 -0.51 -27.97
CA ALA A 73 10.67 0.36 -28.15
C ALA A 73 11.70 0.15 -27.03
N ALA A 74 11.23 0.08 -25.78
CA ALA A 74 12.09 -0.11 -24.63
C ALA A 74 12.88 -1.42 -24.68
N GLN A 75 12.27 -2.52 -25.15
CA GLN A 75 12.98 -3.78 -25.41
C GLN A 75 14.06 -3.60 -26.48
N THR A 76 13.75 -2.88 -27.56
CA THR A 76 14.68 -2.68 -28.70
C THR A 76 15.89 -1.83 -28.31
N TYR A 77 15.63 -0.74 -27.55
CA TYR A 77 16.65 0.23 -27.16
C TYR A 77 17.23 0.00 -25.76
N ALA A 78 16.81 -1.06 -25.08
CA ALA A 78 17.18 -1.41 -23.71
C ALA A 78 16.95 -0.26 -22.69
N VAL A 79 15.87 0.53 -22.86
CA VAL A 79 15.51 1.65 -22.00
C VAL A 79 14.67 1.13 -20.81
N PRO A 80 15.10 1.28 -19.55
CA PRO A 80 14.26 0.94 -18.41
C PRO A 80 12.98 1.77 -18.36
N VAL A 81 11.91 1.12 -17.97
CA VAL A 81 10.57 1.71 -17.84
C VAL A 81 10.04 1.44 -16.44
N THR A 82 9.59 2.49 -15.75
CA THR A 82 8.92 2.39 -14.46
C THR A 82 7.49 2.87 -14.58
N ALA A 83 6.52 2.01 -14.26
CA ALA A 83 5.12 2.39 -14.20
C ALA A 83 4.80 3.02 -12.83
N ARG A 84 4.09 4.15 -12.83
CA ARG A 84 3.72 4.89 -11.62
C ARG A 84 2.25 5.28 -11.63
N GLY A 85 1.53 4.89 -10.58
CA GLY A 85 0.21 5.41 -10.26
C GLY A 85 0.28 6.62 -9.31
N GLY A 86 -0.33 6.54 -8.13
CA GLY A 86 -0.33 7.61 -7.13
C GLY A 86 1.00 7.94 -6.46
N GLY A 87 2.05 7.13 -6.66
CA GLY A 87 3.38 7.35 -6.07
C GLY A 87 3.42 7.22 -4.54
N LEU A 88 2.55 6.41 -3.97
CA LEU A 88 2.40 6.21 -2.52
C LEU A 88 3.29 5.11 -1.95
N THR A 89 4.22 4.61 -2.73
CA THR A 89 5.24 3.67 -2.29
C THR A 89 6.21 4.30 -1.28
N THR A 90 6.89 3.49 -0.48
CA THR A 90 7.80 3.96 0.57
C THR A 90 9.21 3.40 0.46
N GLU A 91 9.41 2.42 -0.43
CA GLU A 91 10.68 1.72 -0.65
C GLU A 91 11.33 2.04 -2.01
N GLY A 92 10.76 2.99 -2.76
CA GLY A 92 11.26 3.41 -4.08
C GLY A 92 10.66 2.62 -5.25
N GLU A 93 9.60 1.83 -5.03
CA GLU A 93 9.00 0.95 -6.04
C GLU A 93 8.47 1.70 -7.26
N SER A 94 8.04 2.96 -7.09
CA SER A 94 7.48 3.80 -8.15
C SER A 94 8.44 4.88 -8.65
N ILE A 95 9.73 4.76 -8.36
CA ILE A 95 10.75 5.73 -8.74
C ILE A 95 11.56 5.21 -9.91
N ALA A 96 11.66 6.01 -10.97
CA ALA A 96 12.56 5.74 -12.07
C ALA A 96 13.97 6.29 -11.76
N PHE A 97 14.96 5.40 -11.67
CA PHE A 97 16.36 5.75 -11.51
C PHE A 97 17.03 5.92 -12.89
N GLY A 98 16.57 6.90 -13.66
CA GLY A 98 16.84 7.05 -15.07
C GLY A 98 15.75 6.42 -15.95
N GLY A 99 15.97 6.32 -17.27
CA GLY A 99 15.00 5.72 -18.18
C GLY A 99 13.70 6.49 -18.34
N LEU A 100 12.63 5.77 -18.63
CA LEU A 100 11.30 6.31 -18.85
C LEU A 100 10.39 6.03 -17.67
N LEU A 101 9.61 7.04 -17.29
CA LEU A 101 8.50 6.87 -16.35
C LEU A 101 7.17 6.86 -17.12
N LEU A 102 6.33 5.87 -16.88
CA LEU A 102 4.93 5.84 -17.31
C LEU A 102 4.05 6.40 -16.21
N ASP A 103 3.55 7.64 -16.39
CA ASP A 103 2.56 8.24 -15.50
C ASP A 103 1.16 7.77 -15.89
N MET A 104 0.64 6.80 -15.13
CA MET A 104 -0.63 6.14 -15.40
C MET A 104 -1.86 6.99 -15.07
N SER A 105 -1.70 8.20 -14.54
CA SER A 105 -2.80 9.04 -14.04
C SER A 105 -3.82 9.46 -15.10
N SER A 106 -3.47 9.42 -16.39
CA SER A 106 -4.39 9.72 -17.50
C SER A 106 -5.37 8.57 -17.81
N MET A 107 -5.04 7.34 -17.40
CA MET A 107 -5.90 6.16 -17.55
C MET A 107 -6.77 5.97 -16.30
N ASN A 108 -7.79 6.81 -16.12
CA ASN A 108 -8.54 6.95 -14.86
C ASN A 108 -10.07 6.85 -15.02
N ARG A 109 -10.55 6.21 -16.07
CA ARG A 109 -11.99 6.08 -16.36
C ARG A 109 -12.58 4.82 -15.72
N VAL A 110 -13.84 4.90 -15.30
CA VAL A 110 -14.71 3.75 -15.10
C VAL A 110 -15.28 3.36 -16.46
N LEU A 111 -15.01 2.12 -16.90
CA LEU A 111 -15.33 1.64 -18.24
C LEU A 111 -16.72 0.97 -18.29
N GLY A 112 -17.19 0.45 -17.17
CA GLY A 112 -18.50 -0.16 -17.05
C GLY A 112 -18.77 -0.70 -15.65
N VAL A 113 -20.05 -0.70 -15.27
CA VAL A 113 -20.54 -1.27 -14.01
C VAL A 113 -21.58 -2.33 -14.37
N ASP A 114 -21.37 -3.56 -13.93
CA ASP A 114 -22.35 -4.63 -14.02
C ASP A 114 -22.99 -4.82 -12.64
N ILE A 115 -24.20 -4.26 -12.48
CA ILE A 115 -24.95 -4.31 -11.22
C ILE A 115 -25.42 -5.72 -10.93
N ALA A 116 -25.80 -6.50 -11.95
CA ALA A 116 -26.28 -7.86 -11.77
C ALA A 116 -25.14 -8.81 -11.37
N GLY A 117 -23.96 -8.64 -11.97
CA GLY A 117 -22.75 -9.39 -11.65
C GLY A 117 -21.97 -8.82 -10.47
N MET A 118 -22.38 -7.68 -9.90
CA MET A 118 -21.64 -6.97 -8.84
C MET A 118 -20.16 -6.78 -9.19
N THR A 119 -19.90 -6.24 -10.38
CA THR A 119 -18.53 -5.96 -10.83
C THR A 119 -18.40 -4.58 -11.45
N VAL A 120 -17.19 -4.03 -11.40
CA VAL A 120 -16.80 -2.81 -12.10
C VAL A 120 -15.55 -3.06 -12.92
N ARG A 121 -15.54 -2.60 -14.18
CA ARG A 121 -14.34 -2.53 -15.01
C ARG A 121 -13.84 -1.10 -15.05
N THR A 122 -12.56 -0.90 -14.77
CA THR A 122 -11.96 0.41 -14.67
C THR A 122 -10.54 0.42 -15.21
N GLU A 123 -10.07 1.59 -15.63
CA GLU A 123 -8.65 1.82 -15.95
C GLU A 123 -7.80 1.82 -14.68
N ALA A 124 -6.55 1.37 -14.81
CA ALA A 124 -5.67 1.10 -13.69
C ALA A 124 -5.14 2.36 -12.96
N GLY A 125 -5.11 3.50 -13.62
CA GLY A 125 -4.66 4.78 -13.05
C GLY A 125 -5.69 5.49 -12.20
N ILE A 126 -6.97 5.04 -12.18
CA ILE A 126 -8.00 5.64 -11.34
C ILE A 126 -7.64 5.51 -9.86
N TYR A 127 -7.86 6.56 -9.08
CA TYR A 127 -7.69 6.49 -7.64
C TYR A 127 -8.91 5.87 -6.96
N TRP A 128 -8.70 5.14 -5.87
CA TRP A 128 -9.80 4.49 -5.15
C TRP A 128 -10.90 5.44 -4.70
N HIS A 129 -10.57 6.67 -4.28
CA HIS A 129 -11.60 7.67 -3.92
C HIS A 129 -12.46 8.08 -5.13
N GLN A 130 -11.86 8.22 -6.33
CA GLN A 130 -12.61 8.54 -7.56
C GLN A 130 -13.53 7.40 -7.97
N LEU A 131 -13.04 6.16 -7.85
CA LEU A 131 -13.85 4.97 -8.07
C LEU A 131 -15.03 4.91 -7.09
N ALA A 132 -14.77 5.14 -5.79
CA ALA A 132 -15.81 5.20 -4.77
C ALA A 132 -16.88 6.27 -5.07
N GLU A 133 -16.46 7.50 -5.40
CA GLU A 133 -17.37 8.58 -5.77
C GLU A 133 -18.27 8.22 -6.96
N THR A 134 -17.71 7.52 -7.94
CA THR A 134 -18.47 7.09 -9.12
C THR A 134 -19.47 6.01 -8.75
N LEU A 135 -19.06 4.97 -8.02
CA LEU A 135 -19.93 3.86 -7.61
C LEU A 135 -21.07 4.32 -6.69
N ARG A 136 -20.80 5.25 -5.77
CA ARG A 136 -21.79 5.73 -4.79
C ARG A 136 -22.95 6.50 -5.40
N ARG A 137 -22.79 7.04 -6.60
CA ARG A 137 -23.91 7.67 -7.35
C ARG A 137 -25.02 6.65 -7.65
N ASP A 138 -24.64 5.37 -7.79
CA ASP A 138 -25.55 4.27 -8.07
C ASP A 138 -25.82 3.40 -6.82
N GLY A 139 -25.50 3.89 -5.62
CA GLY A 139 -25.68 3.17 -4.36
C GLY A 139 -24.76 1.97 -4.19
N LEU A 140 -23.60 1.98 -4.84
CA LEU A 140 -22.59 0.92 -4.84
C LEU A 140 -21.29 1.38 -4.18
N ASP A 141 -20.44 0.43 -3.79
CA ASP A 141 -19.09 0.68 -3.28
C ASP A 141 -18.15 -0.47 -3.69
N TYR A 142 -16.85 -0.25 -3.63
CA TYR A 142 -15.87 -1.33 -3.80
C TYR A 142 -15.99 -2.34 -2.65
N LEU A 143 -15.65 -3.60 -2.90
CA LEU A 143 -15.68 -4.65 -1.88
C LEU A 143 -14.48 -4.53 -0.93
N SER A 144 -13.27 -4.35 -1.46
CA SER A 144 -12.05 -4.11 -0.70
C SER A 144 -11.19 -3.07 -1.40
N ALA A 145 -10.54 -2.22 -0.61
CA ALA A 145 -9.60 -1.20 -1.08
C ALA A 145 -8.49 -1.04 -0.02
N PRO A 146 -7.32 -0.49 -0.38
CA PRO A 146 -6.28 -0.23 0.62
C PRO A 146 -6.69 0.90 1.55
N LEU A 147 -6.02 0.98 2.69
CA LEU A 147 -6.26 2.02 3.69
C LEU A 147 -6.15 3.45 3.10
N ASN A 148 -5.23 3.66 2.17
CA ASN A 148 -5.04 4.96 1.52
C ASN A 148 -5.73 5.03 0.15
N LEU A 149 -6.88 5.69 0.08
CA LEU A 149 -7.68 5.84 -1.14
C LEU A 149 -7.11 6.80 -2.19
N THR A 150 -5.98 7.46 -1.91
CA THR A 150 -5.27 8.25 -2.93
C THR A 150 -4.30 7.38 -3.73
N SER A 151 -4.23 6.07 -3.45
CA SER A 151 -3.56 5.10 -4.31
C SER A 151 -4.40 4.80 -5.56
N SER A 152 -3.71 4.44 -6.66
CA SER A 152 -4.38 3.97 -7.88
C SER A 152 -4.75 2.50 -7.78
N VAL A 153 -5.79 2.09 -8.51
CA VAL A 153 -6.24 0.70 -8.57
C VAL A 153 -5.09 -0.21 -9.04
N GLY A 154 -4.45 0.09 -10.16
CA GLY A 154 -3.36 -0.74 -10.68
C GLY A 154 -2.15 -0.81 -9.75
N GLY A 155 -1.76 0.32 -9.12
CA GLY A 155 -0.69 0.33 -8.13
C GLY A 155 -1.00 -0.52 -6.90
N THR A 156 -2.25 -0.47 -6.43
CA THR A 156 -2.73 -1.33 -5.32
C THR A 156 -2.68 -2.81 -5.67
N LEU A 157 -3.19 -3.18 -6.84
CA LEU A 157 -3.20 -4.58 -7.29
C LEU A 157 -1.78 -5.13 -7.48
N GLY A 158 -0.85 -4.27 -7.91
CA GLY A 158 0.56 -4.63 -8.05
C GLY A 158 1.28 -4.93 -6.74
N VAL A 159 0.78 -4.46 -5.58
CA VAL A 159 1.37 -4.71 -4.25
C VAL A 159 0.46 -5.46 -3.29
N GLY A 160 -0.82 -5.68 -3.65
CA GLY A 160 -1.81 -6.43 -2.88
C GLY A 160 -2.96 -5.59 -2.34
N GLY A 161 -2.70 -4.55 -1.57
CA GLY A 161 -3.71 -3.69 -0.93
C GLY A 161 -4.33 -4.33 0.31
N ILE A 162 -3.84 -3.96 1.48
CA ILE A 162 -4.30 -4.46 2.78
C ILE A 162 -5.08 -3.36 3.51
N ASP A 163 -6.19 -3.74 4.15
CA ASP A 163 -7.07 -2.88 4.92
C ASP A 163 -7.63 -3.62 6.15
N ILE A 164 -8.37 -2.91 6.99
CA ILE A 164 -9.03 -3.47 8.18
C ILE A 164 -10.11 -4.52 7.87
N ASN A 165 -10.56 -4.65 6.61
CA ASN A 165 -11.43 -5.74 6.16
C ASN A 165 -10.66 -6.98 5.64
N SER A 166 -9.34 -6.89 5.57
CA SER A 166 -8.49 -8.01 5.12
C SER A 166 -8.57 -9.25 6.01
N PRO A 167 -8.88 -9.17 7.31
CA PRO A 167 -9.14 -10.36 8.12
C PRO A 167 -10.27 -11.23 7.59
N ARG A 168 -11.21 -10.64 6.86
CA ARG A 168 -12.37 -11.34 6.29
C ARG A 168 -12.25 -11.59 4.79
N LEU A 169 -11.74 -10.61 4.05
CA LEU A 169 -11.78 -10.60 2.59
C LEU A 169 -10.43 -10.88 1.90
N GLY A 170 -9.35 -10.98 2.65
CA GLY A 170 -8.00 -11.00 2.08
C GLY A 170 -7.55 -9.62 1.60
N CYS A 171 -6.58 -9.55 0.71
CA CYS A 171 -6.13 -8.29 0.14
C CYS A 171 -7.03 -7.82 -1.01
N SER A 172 -6.88 -6.56 -1.43
CA SER A 172 -7.67 -6.01 -2.56
C SER A 172 -7.42 -6.77 -3.86
N ALA A 173 -6.23 -7.33 -4.05
CA ALA A 173 -5.90 -8.18 -5.21
C ALA A 173 -6.75 -9.46 -5.26
N ASP A 174 -7.19 -10.00 -4.13
CA ASP A 174 -8.10 -11.17 -4.07
C ASP A 174 -9.50 -10.86 -4.60
N GLN A 175 -9.86 -9.59 -4.71
CA GLN A 175 -11.13 -9.14 -5.24
C GLN A 175 -11.07 -8.80 -6.74
N CYS A 176 -9.91 -8.96 -7.36
CA CYS A 176 -9.71 -8.77 -8.80
C CYS A 176 -10.13 -10.04 -9.56
N LEU A 177 -11.02 -9.87 -10.55
CA LEU A 177 -11.56 -10.96 -11.36
C LEU A 177 -10.84 -11.11 -12.69
N ALA A 178 -10.40 -9.99 -13.28
CA ALA A 178 -9.70 -9.96 -14.55
C ALA A 178 -8.83 -8.70 -14.67
N LEU A 179 -7.80 -8.81 -15.47
CA LEU A 179 -6.89 -7.71 -15.81
C LEU A 179 -6.72 -7.63 -17.32
N LYS A 180 -6.49 -6.42 -17.82
CA LYS A 180 -5.84 -6.18 -19.11
C LYS A 180 -4.44 -5.66 -18.83
N VAL A 181 -3.47 -6.34 -19.38
CA VAL A 181 -2.03 -6.14 -19.07
C VAL A 181 -1.26 -5.95 -20.36
N VAL A 182 -0.32 -5.02 -20.36
CA VAL A 182 0.72 -4.97 -21.40
C VAL A 182 1.96 -5.65 -20.86
N THR A 183 2.37 -6.74 -21.50
CA THR A 183 3.56 -7.51 -21.11
C THR A 183 4.85 -6.70 -21.37
N PRO A 184 5.99 -7.07 -20.78
CA PRO A 184 7.25 -6.38 -21.04
C PRO A 184 7.66 -6.38 -22.53
N THR A 185 7.17 -7.35 -23.34
CA THR A 185 7.39 -7.44 -24.80
C THR A 185 6.43 -6.58 -25.61
N GLY A 186 5.46 -5.93 -24.94
CA GLY A 186 4.49 -5.06 -25.60
C GLY A 186 3.26 -5.78 -26.15
N ASP A 187 2.99 -7.01 -25.71
CA ASP A 187 1.76 -7.71 -26.04
C ASP A 187 0.64 -7.30 -25.09
N ILE A 188 -0.54 -7.01 -25.64
CA ILE A 188 -1.73 -6.68 -24.87
C ILE A 188 -2.47 -7.98 -24.60
N VAL A 189 -2.61 -8.35 -23.31
CA VAL A 189 -3.17 -9.63 -22.89
C VAL A 189 -4.28 -9.40 -21.87
N GLU A 190 -5.43 -10.04 -22.09
CA GLU A 190 -6.46 -10.18 -21.05
C GLU A 190 -6.17 -11.45 -20.25
N CYS A 191 -6.27 -11.34 -18.91
CA CYS A 191 -6.03 -12.45 -18.00
C CYS A 191 -7.05 -12.49 -16.86
N SER A 192 -7.38 -13.69 -16.45
CA SER A 192 -8.33 -14.01 -15.38
C SER A 192 -7.98 -15.37 -14.78
N GLU A 193 -8.74 -15.83 -13.79
CA GLU A 193 -8.58 -17.20 -13.27
C GLU A 193 -8.79 -18.30 -14.34
N LYS A 194 -9.57 -18.00 -15.41
CA LYS A 194 -9.91 -18.95 -16.47
C LYS A 194 -9.03 -18.82 -17.71
N GLU A 195 -8.42 -17.66 -17.91
CA GLU A 195 -7.65 -17.36 -19.10
C GLU A 195 -6.34 -16.65 -18.69
N ASN A 196 -5.19 -17.13 -19.20
CA ASN A 196 -3.88 -16.61 -18.88
C ASN A 196 -3.63 -16.46 -17.37
N SER A 197 -4.14 -17.41 -16.55
CA SER A 197 -4.08 -17.35 -15.08
C SER A 197 -2.66 -17.18 -14.54
N GLY A 198 -1.67 -17.85 -15.15
CA GLY A 198 -0.28 -17.72 -14.77
C GLY A 198 0.31 -16.32 -14.98
N LEU A 199 -0.22 -15.51 -15.93
CA LEU A 199 0.15 -14.10 -16.06
C LEU A 199 -0.53 -13.28 -14.97
N MET A 200 -1.83 -13.52 -14.71
CA MET A 200 -2.57 -12.84 -13.65
C MET A 200 -1.88 -13.02 -12.30
N ASP A 201 -1.49 -14.25 -11.95
CA ASP A 201 -0.83 -14.58 -10.70
C ASP A 201 0.55 -13.90 -10.54
N ARG A 202 1.25 -13.62 -11.64
CA ARG A 202 2.55 -12.91 -11.61
C ARG A 202 2.42 -11.39 -11.60
N VAL A 203 1.32 -10.86 -12.12
CA VAL A 203 1.09 -9.41 -12.20
C VAL A 203 0.48 -8.88 -10.90
N LEU A 204 -0.47 -9.62 -10.31
CA LEU A 204 -0.97 -9.35 -8.96
C LEU A 204 0.16 -9.57 -7.94
N LEU A 205 0.37 -8.63 -7.03
CA LEU A 205 1.47 -8.64 -6.06
C LEU A 205 2.87 -8.76 -6.70
N GLY A 206 2.98 -8.55 -8.02
CA GLY A 206 4.22 -8.71 -8.79
C GLY A 206 5.06 -7.44 -8.89
N TYR A 207 4.70 -6.38 -8.18
CA TYR A 207 5.44 -5.10 -8.13
C TYR A 207 5.76 -4.51 -9.50
N GLY A 208 4.87 -4.77 -10.49
CA GLY A 208 5.06 -4.31 -11.87
C GLY A 208 6.18 -5.00 -12.63
N GLN A 209 6.67 -6.15 -12.18
CA GLN A 209 7.80 -6.85 -12.81
C GLN A 209 7.40 -7.58 -14.11
N PHE A 210 6.16 -8.05 -14.23
CA PHE A 210 5.71 -8.93 -15.30
C PHE A 210 4.73 -8.29 -16.28
N GLY A 211 4.37 -7.02 -16.05
CA GLY A 211 3.49 -6.28 -16.96
C GLY A 211 2.96 -5.00 -16.35
N VAL A 212 2.42 -4.13 -17.20
CA VAL A 212 1.73 -2.90 -16.81
C VAL A 212 0.24 -3.16 -16.86
N ILE A 213 -0.43 -3.07 -15.70
CA ILE A 213 -1.90 -3.17 -15.62
C ILE A 213 -2.50 -1.93 -16.27
N THR A 214 -3.38 -2.13 -17.25
CA THR A 214 -4.10 -1.05 -17.93
C THR A 214 -5.56 -0.96 -17.53
N GLU A 215 -6.19 -2.11 -17.28
CA GLU A 215 -7.57 -2.20 -16.82
C GLU A 215 -7.70 -3.32 -15.78
N ALA A 216 -8.68 -3.16 -14.88
CA ALA A 216 -9.05 -4.18 -13.89
C ALA A 216 -10.56 -4.34 -13.80
N THR A 217 -11.02 -5.58 -13.63
CA THR A 217 -12.39 -5.91 -13.25
C THR A 217 -12.41 -6.33 -11.79
N LEU A 218 -13.13 -5.57 -10.97
CA LEU A 218 -13.17 -5.73 -9.52
C LEU A 218 -14.57 -6.09 -9.04
N LYS A 219 -14.64 -6.84 -7.94
CA LYS A 219 -15.91 -7.05 -7.21
C LYS A 219 -16.33 -5.77 -6.51
N ILE A 220 -17.63 -5.49 -6.57
CA ILE A 220 -18.29 -4.39 -5.86
C ILE A 220 -19.39 -4.93 -4.97
N ARG A 221 -20.01 -4.06 -4.19
CA ARG A 221 -21.12 -4.37 -3.29
C ARG A 221 -22.10 -3.18 -3.21
N PRO A 222 -23.31 -3.37 -2.68
CA PRO A 222 -24.14 -2.26 -2.26
C PRO A 222 -23.40 -1.39 -1.24
N PHE A 223 -23.56 -0.09 -1.36
CA PHE A 223 -23.02 0.86 -0.39
C PHE A 223 -23.73 0.70 0.96
N THR A 224 -22.95 0.55 2.01
CA THR A 224 -23.45 0.43 3.38
C THR A 224 -22.57 1.26 4.31
N PRO A 225 -23.13 2.17 5.12
CA PRO A 225 -22.39 2.81 6.21
C PRO A 225 -21.91 1.77 7.20
N ILE A 226 -20.72 1.96 7.76
CA ILE A 226 -20.18 1.05 8.77
C ILE A 226 -20.39 1.58 10.20
N ILE A 227 -20.61 0.67 11.13
CA ILE A 227 -20.70 0.94 12.55
C ILE A 227 -19.34 0.63 13.17
N MET A 228 -18.66 1.63 13.71
CA MET A 228 -17.30 1.49 14.21
C MET A 228 -17.24 1.61 15.72
N LYS A 229 -16.52 0.69 16.37
CA LYS A 229 -16.28 0.64 17.81
C LYS A 229 -14.79 0.55 18.10
N TYR A 230 -14.39 1.13 19.24
CA TYR A 230 -13.01 1.10 19.71
C TYR A 230 -12.94 0.52 21.12
N PHE A 231 -12.00 -0.40 21.32
CA PHE A 231 -11.69 -0.98 22.62
C PHE A 231 -10.27 -0.58 23.02
N TYR A 232 -10.08 -0.24 24.29
CA TYR A 232 -8.81 0.22 24.82
C TYR A 232 -8.09 -0.87 25.58
N TYR A 233 -6.78 -0.88 25.44
CA TYR A 233 -5.91 -1.83 26.10
C TYR A 233 -4.77 -1.13 26.81
N SER A 234 -4.39 -1.67 27.97
CA SER A 234 -3.17 -1.31 28.69
C SER A 234 -1.96 -2.12 28.21
N SER A 235 -2.20 -3.24 27.54
CA SER A 235 -1.19 -4.16 27.03
C SER A 235 -1.35 -4.38 25.53
N LEU A 236 -0.27 -4.17 24.78
CA LEU A 236 -0.23 -4.44 23.34
C LEU A 236 -0.42 -5.93 23.06
N ARG A 237 0.23 -6.80 23.85
CA ARG A 237 0.09 -8.26 23.73
C ARG A 237 -1.39 -8.67 23.83
N THR A 238 -2.08 -8.18 24.85
CA THR A 238 -3.51 -8.50 25.06
C THR A 238 -4.38 -8.02 23.88
N ALA A 239 -4.07 -6.84 23.33
CA ALA A 239 -4.78 -6.34 22.16
C ALA A 239 -4.55 -7.22 20.93
N MET A 240 -3.31 -7.70 20.73
CA MET A 240 -2.97 -8.60 19.62
C MET A 240 -3.63 -9.97 19.76
N GLU A 241 -3.68 -10.51 20.96
CA GLU A 241 -4.39 -11.78 21.22
C GLU A 241 -5.89 -11.66 20.94
N ASP A 242 -6.51 -10.53 21.32
CA ASP A 242 -7.91 -10.25 21.02
C ASP A 242 -8.14 -9.99 19.51
N LEU A 243 -7.21 -9.33 18.80
CA LEU A 243 -7.26 -9.20 17.34
C LEU A 243 -7.24 -10.56 16.64
N GLN A 244 -6.32 -11.43 17.05
CA GLN A 244 -6.23 -12.81 16.51
C GLN A 244 -7.52 -13.59 16.76
N PHE A 245 -8.11 -13.45 17.94
CA PHE A 245 -9.38 -14.06 18.28
C PHE A 245 -10.51 -13.56 17.35
N ILE A 246 -10.65 -12.24 17.18
CA ILE A 246 -11.69 -11.65 16.32
C ILE A 246 -11.54 -12.14 14.88
N ALA A 247 -10.32 -12.15 14.36
CA ALA A 247 -10.04 -12.55 13.00
C ALA A 247 -10.35 -14.05 12.77
N LYS A 248 -9.95 -14.92 13.73
CA LYS A 248 -10.19 -16.36 13.67
C LYS A 248 -11.67 -16.72 13.73
N GLU A 249 -12.42 -16.06 14.60
CA GLU A 249 -13.85 -16.33 14.81
C GLU A 249 -14.77 -15.60 13.81
N ASP A 250 -14.21 -14.83 12.87
CA ASP A 250 -14.97 -13.93 11.97
C ASP A 250 -15.97 -13.05 12.74
N ALA A 251 -15.54 -12.58 13.92
CA ALA A 251 -16.43 -11.92 14.88
C ALA A 251 -16.82 -10.49 14.47
N ALA A 252 -16.08 -9.87 13.55
CA ALA A 252 -16.33 -8.53 13.02
C ALA A 252 -16.03 -8.46 11.52
N ASP A 253 -16.70 -7.55 10.80
CA ASP A 253 -16.45 -7.36 9.37
C ASP A 253 -15.13 -6.64 9.10
N TYR A 254 -14.68 -5.84 10.08
CA TYR A 254 -13.42 -5.10 10.05
C TYR A 254 -12.74 -5.20 11.41
N SER A 255 -11.43 -5.38 11.42
CA SER A 255 -10.67 -5.31 12.67
C SER A 255 -9.21 -4.92 12.43
N GLY A 256 -8.66 -4.18 13.39
CA GLY A 256 -7.26 -3.76 13.36
C GLY A 256 -6.85 -3.07 14.65
N ILE A 257 -5.56 -3.05 14.94
CA ILE A 257 -5.00 -2.30 16.07
C ILE A 257 -4.33 -1.05 15.54
N LEU A 258 -4.64 0.06 16.16
CA LEU A 258 -3.93 1.32 15.98
C LEU A 258 -3.41 1.80 17.33
N THR A 259 -2.09 1.93 17.46
CA THR A 259 -1.51 2.59 18.61
C THR A 259 -1.26 4.06 18.29
N ILE A 260 -1.43 4.92 19.26
CA ILE A 260 -1.16 6.35 19.10
C ILE A 260 -0.12 6.77 20.13
N MET A 261 1.03 7.23 19.65
CA MET A 261 2.14 7.71 20.47
C MET A 261 2.60 6.69 21.54
N ASP A 262 2.72 5.41 21.18
CA ASP A 262 3.16 4.27 22.01
C ASP A 262 2.34 3.98 23.29
N ARG A 263 1.23 4.70 23.51
CA ARG A 263 0.50 4.66 24.81
C ARG A 263 -0.98 4.41 24.71
N ALA A 264 -1.62 4.86 23.65
CA ALA A 264 -3.05 4.60 23.46
C ALA A 264 -3.19 3.41 22.50
N ILE A 265 -3.39 2.22 23.04
CA ILE A 265 -3.59 1.01 22.26
C ILE A 265 -5.09 0.84 22.03
N ASN A 266 -5.49 0.87 20.77
CA ASN A 266 -6.89 0.78 20.37
C ASN A 266 -7.05 -0.42 19.44
N LEU A 267 -7.97 -1.31 19.78
CA LEU A 267 -8.50 -2.30 18.87
C LEU A 267 -9.79 -1.72 18.27
N LEU A 268 -9.77 -1.57 16.96
CA LEU A 268 -10.91 -1.17 16.17
C LEU A 268 -11.64 -2.42 15.72
N VAL A 269 -12.96 -2.42 15.83
CA VAL A 269 -13.85 -3.35 15.16
C VAL A 269 -14.95 -2.57 14.45
N ALA A 270 -15.40 -3.04 13.30
CA ALA A 270 -16.52 -2.41 12.64
C ALA A 270 -17.42 -3.45 11.96
N PHE A 271 -18.66 -3.03 11.68
CA PHE A 271 -19.73 -3.89 11.20
C PHE A 271 -20.43 -3.23 10.02
N ASP A 272 -20.80 -4.03 9.04
CA ASP A 272 -21.59 -3.59 7.88
C ASP A 272 -23.08 -3.44 8.24
N THR A 273 -23.58 -4.14 9.28
CA THR A 273 -25.00 -4.12 9.69
C THR A 273 -25.18 -4.06 11.19
N ASP A 274 -26.36 -3.59 11.63
CA ASP A 274 -26.76 -3.56 13.05
C ASP A 274 -26.88 -4.98 13.62
N GLU A 275 -27.28 -5.98 12.81
CA GLU A 275 -27.36 -7.38 13.24
C GLU A 275 -25.98 -7.95 13.57
N ARG A 276 -24.96 -7.65 12.75
CA ARG A 276 -23.57 -8.08 13.00
C ARG A 276 -23.01 -7.42 14.26
N GLU A 277 -23.29 -6.13 14.46
CA GLU A 277 -22.94 -5.43 15.71
C GLU A 277 -23.59 -6.09 16.92
N HIS A 278 -24.91 -6.35 16.84
CA HIS A 278 -25.67 -6.97 17.92
C HIS A 278 -25.14 -8.38 18.24
N GLU A 279 -24.90 -9.22 17.24
CA GLU A 279 -24.28 -10.54 17.42
C GLU A 279 -22.93 -10.44 18.12
N PHE A 280 -22.08 -9.49 17.72
CA PHE A 280 -20.80 -9.27 18.35
C PHE A 280 -20.94 -8.99 19.86
N PHE A 281 -21.83 -8.08 20.25
CA PHE A 281 -22.05 -7.73 21.67
C PHE A 281 -22.66 -8.87 22.48
N LEU A 282 -23.55 -9.65 21.92
CA LEU A 282 -24.16 -10.80 22.58
C LEU A 282 -23.17 -11.97 22.76
N ARG A 283 -22.40 -12.26 21.73
CA ARG A 283 -21.65 -13.51 21.65
C ARG A 283 -20.16 -13.33 21.92
N TRP A 284 -19.53 -12.31 21.36
CA TRP A 284 -18.07 -12.19 21.27
C TRP A 284 -17.48 -11.19 22.25
N ARG A 285 -18.16 -10.07 22.54
CA ARG A 285 -17.65 -8.98 23.41
C ARG A 285 -17.13 -9.47 24.75
N ARG A 286 -17.75 -10.45 25.36
CA ARG A 286 -17.35 -11.02 26.68
C ARG A 286 -15.97 -11.70 26.65
N HIS A 287 -15.48 -12.10 25.49
CA HIS A 287 -14.18 -12.74 25.30
C HIS A 287 -13.06 -11.72 25.17
N LEU A 288 -13.37 -10.48 24.86
CA LEU A 288 -12.37 -9.43 24.74
C LEU A 288 -11.98 -8.88 26.11
N ARG A 289 -10.69 -8.72 26.31
CA ARG A 289 -10.09 -8.19 27.54
C ARG A 289 -9.93 -6.67 27.51
N GLY A 290 -10.25 -6.02 26.40
CA GLY A 290 -10.25 -4.57 26.25
C GLY A 290 -11.27 -3.89 27.12
N HIS A 291 -10.93 -2.71 27.65
CA HIS A 291 -11.80 -1.89 28.49
C HIS A 291 -12.70 -1.02 27.63
N GLY A 292 -14.01 -1.19 27.82
CA GLY A 292 -15.15 -0.34 27.47
C GLY A 292 -15.09 0.46 26.17
N GLU A 293 -16.26 0.59 25.58
CA GLU A 293 -16.47 1.60 24.53
C GLU A 293 -16.13 2.98 25.10
N ALA A 294 -15.23 3.68 24.45
CA ALA A 294 -15.06 5.08 24.74
C ALA A 294 -15.07 5.86 23.43
N ASN A 295 -15.69 6.99 23.47
CA ASN A 295 -15.61 7.95 22.39
C ASN A 295 -14.13 8.32 22.21
N PHE A 296 -13.54 7.84 21.11
CA PHE A 296 -12.14 8.06 20.75
C PHE A 296 -11.75 9.53 20.84
N GLY A 297 -12.65 10.44 20.42
CA GLY A 297 -12.44 11.88 20.49
C GLY A 297 -12.33 12.40 21.91
N LEU A 298 -13.16 11.94 22.85
CA LEU A 298 -13.16 12.38 24.25
C LEU A 298 -11.93 11.89 25.01
N ARG A 299 -11.46 10.66 24.77
CA ARG A 299 -10.23 10.16 25.40
C ARG A 299 -8.99 10.82 24.83
N MET A 300 -8.95 11.07 23.54
CA MET A 300 -7.86 11.83 22.95
C MET A 300 -7.83 13.27 23.48
N ALA A 301 -8.99 13.91 23.64
CA ALA A 301 -9.09 15.22 24.30
C ALA A 301 -8.61 15.15 25.76
N GLY A 302 -9.06 14.17 26.52
CA GLY A 302 -8.64 13.97 27.92
C GLY A 302 -7.13 13.70 28.05
N TYR A 303 -6.56 12.87 27.18
CA TYR A 303 -5.13 12.59 27.16
C TYR A 303 -4.29 13.85 26.89
N TYR A 304 -4.76 14.76 26.04
CA TYR A 304 -4.07 16.01 25.72
C TYR A 304 -4.37 17.13 26.71
N LEU A 305 -5.57 17.22 27.28
CA LEU A 305 -5.98 18.26 28.22
C LEU A 305 -5.39 18.06 29.63
N LEU A 306 -5.16 16.81 30.06
CA LEU A 306 -4.70 16.50 31.42
C LEU A 306 -3.17 16.48 31.59
N ARG A 307 -2.37 16.89 30.58
CA ARG A 307 -0.91 16.97 30.68
C ARG A 307 -0.39 18.39 30.49
N PRO A 308 -0.01 19.09 31.56
CA PRO A 308 0.43 20.50 31.55
C PRO A 308 1.69 20.77 30.70
N TRP A 309 2.52 19.75 30.46
CA TRP A 309 3.80 19.88 29.75
C TRP A 309 3.69 19.98 28.23
N LYS A 310 2.52 19.76 27.67
CA LYS A 310 2.30 19.65 26.22
C LYS A 310 1.33 20.67 25.67
N PHE A 311 1.05 21.76 26.39
CA PHE A 311 0.15 22.81 25.92
C PHE A 311 0.54 23.39 24.56
N ARG A 312 1.82 23.47 24.21
CA ARG A 312 2.27 23.95 22.91
C ARG A 312 1.96 22.92 21.79
N GLU A 313 2.21 21.65 22.04
CA GLU A 313 1.90 20.58 21.08
C GLU A 313 0.38 20.34 21.01
N ALA A 314 -0.32 20.45 22.14
CA ALA A 314 -1.78 20.36 22.21
C ALA A 314 -2.47 21.54 21.51
N GLY A 315 -1.98 22.77 21.68
CA GLY A 315 -2.52 23.94 20.97
C GLY A 315 -2.32 23.85 19.47
N TYR A 316 -1.19 23.34 19.02
CA TYR A 316 -0.93 23.05 17.59
C TYR A 316 -1.80 21.91 17.05
N LEU A 317 -2.01 20.87 17.85
CA LEU A 317 -2.90 19.75 17.54
C LEU A 317 -4.38 20.15 17.57
N ILE A 318 -4.79 20.98 18.53
CA ILE A 318 -6.17 21.50 18.61
C ILE A 318 -6.44 22.48 17.47
N GLY A 319 -5.52 23.39 17.17
CA GLY A 319 -5.65 24.32 16.05
C GLY A 319 -5.72 23.62 14.70
N ARG A 320 -4.93 22.55 14.50
CA ARG A 320 -5.06 21.67 13.32
C ARG A 320 -6.25 20.73 13.39
N ARG A 321 -6.74 20.37 14.56
CA ARG A 321 -7.93 19.52 14.75
C ARG A 321 -9.23 20.20 14.40
N LEU A 322 -9.35 21.47 14.62
CA LEU A 322 -10.50 22.24 14.10
C LEU A 322 -10.53 22.21 12.57
N THR A 323 -9.41 21.89 11.91
CA THR A 323 -9.32 21.64 10.46
C THR A 323 -9.29 20.16 10.07
N LEU A 324 -8.99 19.23 10.99
CA LEU A 324 -8.98 17.77 10.73
C LEU A 324 -10.35 17.13 10.96
N PHE A 325 -11.11 17.60 11.94
CA PHE A 325 -12.40 17.05 12.34
C PHE A 325 -13.63 17.67 11.69
N PRO A 326 -13.61 18.81 10.95
CA PRO A 326 -14.78 19.20 10.18
C PRO A 326 -15.21 18.13 9.18
N GLU A 327 -14.29 17.27 8.73
CA GLU A 327 -14.61 16.15 7.84
C GLU A 327 -15.28 15.00 8.61
N PHE A 328 -14.99 14.78 9.90
CA PHE A 328 -15.67 13.81 10.76
C PHE A 328 -17.02 14.33 11.30
N SER A 329 -17.18 15.64 11.38
CA SER A 329 -18.41 16.28 11.87
C SER A 329 -19.34 16.70 10.73
N ARG A 330 -19.00 16.42 9.48
CA ARG A 330 -19.92 16.68 8.38
C ARG A 330 -21.09 15.69 8.46
N PRO A 331 -22.32 16.17 8.48
CA PRO A 331 -23.52 15.33 8.54
C PRO A 331 -23.59 14.29 7.40
N GLU A 332 -22.93 14.56 6.28
CA GLU A 332 -22.83 13.67 5.12
C GLU A 332 -22.00 12.41 5.35
N TYR A 333 -21.11 12.40 6.37
CA TYR A 333 -20.27 11.24 6.71
C TYR A 333 -20.73 10.50 7.98
N MET A 334 -21.71 11.05 8.69
CA MET A 334 -22.23 10.44 9.92
C MET A 334 -23.76 10.45 9.90
N HIS A 335 -24.34 9.27 9.85
CA HIS A 335 -25.77 9.06 10.01
C HIS A 335 -25.96 8.12 11.20
N ASP A 336 -26.65 8.57 12.25
CA ASP A 336 -26.99 7.76 13.44
C ASP A 336 -25.79 7.01 14.09
N ASN A 337 -24.65 7.71 14.29
CA ASN A 337 -23.38 7.14 14.75
C ASN A 337 -22.70 6.17 13.76
N LYS A 338 -23.18 6.07 12.54
CA LYS A 338 -22.57 5.29 11.48
C LYS A 338 -21.59 6.14 10.66
N ILE A 339 -20.43 5.59 10.34
CA ILE A 339 -19.46 6.26 9.51
C ILE A 339 -19.71 5.88 8.05
N VAL A 340 -20.09 6.88 7.25
CA VAL A 340 -20.41 6.69 5.84
C VAL A 340 -19.18 6.31 5.01
N ASP A 341 -17.98 6.76 5.43
CA ASP A 341 -16.75 6.46 4.71
C ASP A 341 -15.67 5.91 5.65
N ARG A 342 -15.51 4.58 5.66
CA ARG A 342 -14.52 3.85 6.47
C ARG A 342 -13.08 4.32 6.25
N THR A 343 -12.78 4.85 5.08
CA THR A 343 -11.43 5.22 4.67
C THR A 343 -11.09 6.67 4.97
N VAL A 344 -12.08 7.56 5.05
CA VAL A 344 -11.89 8.95 5.50
C VAL A 344 -11.34 8.99 6.92
N VAL A 345 -11.75 8.04 7.76
CA VAL A 345 -11.27 7.94 9.15
C VAL A 345 -9.76 7.70 9.21
N PHE A 346 -9.23 6.85 8.33
CA PHE A 346 -7.82 6.46 8.36
C PHE A 346 -6.95 7.25 7.38
N SER A 347 -7.33 7.32 6.11
CA SER A 347 -6.42 7.83 5.08
C SER A 347 -6.20 9.33 5.16
N ARG A 348 -7.27 10.14 5.31
CA ARG A 348 -7.12 11.60 5.38
C ARG A 348 -6.63 12.08 6.74
N ALA A 349 -7.05 11.43 7.84
CA ALA A 349 -6.56 11.77 9.18
C ALA A 349 -5.08 11.41 9.31
N VAL A 350 -4.68 10.23 8.85
CA VAL A 350 -3.28 9.80 8.84
C VAL A 350 -2.47 10.68 7.91
N TRP A 351 -2.86 10.90 6.67
CA TRP A 351 -2.13 11.72 5.72
C TRP A 351 -1.99 13.18 6.14
N LYS A 352 -3.05 13.81 6.66
CA LYS A 352 -2.97 15.17 7.23
C LYS A 352 -2.20 15.19 8.56
N PHE A 353 -2.26 14.13 9.34
CA PHE A 353 -1.50 14.00 10.58
C PHE A 353 0.00 13.93 10.33
N TRP A 354 0.41 13.30 9.23
CA TRP A 354 1.80 13.21 8.75
C TRP A 354 2.27 14.51 8.09
N GLY A 355 1.38 15.42 7.72
CA GLY A 355 1.69 16.80 7.31
C GLY A 355 2.61 16.95 6.12
N GLY A 356 2.63 16.00 5.19
CA GLY A 356 3.54 16.00 4.04
C GLY A 356 5.00 15.63 4.39
N SER A 357 5.25 15.15 5.61
CA SER A 357 6.54 14.58 5.99
C SER A 357 6.76 13.20 5.36
N LYS A 358 8.01 12.74 5.33
CA LYS A 358 8.40 11.42 4.81
C LYS A 358 7.65 10.31 5.54
N MET A 359 7.09 9.37 4.79
CA MET A 359 6.43 8.17 5.33
C MET A 359 7.44 7.02 5.39
N VAL A 360 8.14 6.89 6.49
CA VAL A 360 9.04 5.76 6.73
C VAL A 360 8.25 4.68 7.44
N ILE A 361 7.85 3.66 6.72
CA ILE A 361 6.94 2.62 7.21
C ILE A 361 7.51 1.24 6.89
N PRO A 362 8.54 0.77 7.64
CA PRO A 362 8.90 -0.64 7.56
C PRO A 362 7.76 -1.48 8.14
N ASP A 363 7.58 -2.65 7.58
CA ASP A 363 6.52 -3.58 7.93
C ASP A 363 7.04 -5.01 8.08
N LEU A 364 6.26 -5.83 8.77
CA LEU A 364 6.47 -7.28 8.90
C LEU A 364 5.12 -7.97 8.72
N ALA A 365 5.11 -9.06 7.98
CA ALA A 365 4.00 -9.98 7.89
C ALA A 365 4.39 -11.34 8.45
N ALA A 366 3.63 -11.84 9.42
CA ALA A 366 3.94 -13.03 10.19
C ALA A 366 2.76 -14.01 10.19
N PRO A 367 3.01 -15.33 10.24
CA PRO A 367 1.99 -16.29 10.60
C PRO A 367 1.52 -16.05 12.04
N GLN A 368 0.33 -16.55 12.36
CA GLN A 368 -0.37 -16.24 13.62
C GLN A 368 0.51 -16.48 14.86
N GLU A 369 1.27 -17.57 14.90
CA GLU A 369 2.08 -17.99 16.05
C GLU A 369 3.32 -17.10 16.28
N LYS A 370 3.86 -16.48 15.22
CA LYS A 370 5.03 -15.59 15.30
C LYS A 370 4.67 -14.11 15.45
N PHE A 371 3.41 -13.73 15.17
CA PHE A 371 2.99 -12.34 15.05
C PHE A 371 3.28 -11.52 16.32
N ILE A 372 2.87 -12.01 17.49
CA ILE A 372 3.02 -11.27 18.74
C ILE A 372 4.50 -10.99 19.05
N GLU A 373 5.36 -11.99 18.90
CA GLU A 373 6.80 -11.83 19.11
C GLU A 373 7.41 -10.83 18.13
N ALA A 374 7.04 -10.92 16.85
CA ALA A 374 7.51 -9.99 15.81
C ALA A 374 7.18 -8.54 16.15
N VAL A 375 5.93 -8.27 16.54
CA VAL A 375 5.49 -6.92 16.91
C VAL A 375 6.17 -6.44 18.20
N GLU A 376 6.36 -7.28 19.21
CA GLU A 376 7.06 -6.91 20.43
C GLU A 376 8.53 -6.58 20.19
N ARG A 377 9.21 -7.36 19.32
CA ARG A 377 10.58 -7.07 18.90
C ARG A 377 10.65 -5.75 18.14
N GLY A 378 9.79 -5.53 17.16
CA GLY A 378 9.72 -4.28 16.38
C GLY A 378 9.37 -3.05 17.24
N ASN A 379 8.46 -3.22 18.22
CA ASN A 379 8.11 -2.17 19.18
C ASN A 379 9.31 -1.74 20.04
N LYS A 380 10.21 -2.67 20.42
CA LYS A 380 11.47 -2.33 21.11
C LYS A 380 12.38 -1.49 20.22
N VAL A 381 12.46 -1.82 18.93
CA VAL A 381 13.22 -1.02 17.94
C VAL A 381 12.62 0.37 17.82
N CYS A 382 11.30 0.51 17.67
CA CYS A 382 10.64 1.82 17.63
C CYS A 382 10.99 2.68 18.84
N ARG A 383 10.93 2.12 20.05
CA ARG A 383 11.28 2.82 21.30
C ARG A 383 12.73 3.26 21.37
N LYS A 384 13.65 2.51 20.76
CA LYS A 384 15.07 2.84 20.68
C LYS A 384 15.29 4.08 19.82
N TYR A 385 14.59 4.19 18.70
CA TYR A 385 14.80 5.23 17.70
C TYR A 385 13.91 6.46 17.89
N PHE A 386 12.65 6.26 18.34
CA PHE A 386 11.65 7.33 18.32
C PHE A 386 10.91 7.49 19.64
N ARG A 387 10.69 8.73 20.01
CA ARG A 387 9.84 9.08 21.15
C ARG A 387 8.34 8.91 20.83
N HIS A 388 7.97 9.10 19.56
CA HIS A 388 6.59 9.02 19.10
C HIS A 388 6.52 8.22 17.80
N TYR A 389 5.71 7.19 17.81
CA TYR A 389 5.45 6.32 16.68
C TYR A 389 4.06 5.69 16.81
N THR A 390 3.56 5.16 15.73
CA THR A 390 2.32 4.41 15.62
C THR A 390 2.64 3.00 15.19
N LEU A 391 1.91 2.02 15.72
CA LEU A 391 1.84 0.67 15.20
C LEU A 391 0.45 0.47 14.59
N TYR A 392 0.42 -0.02 13.38
CA TYR A 392 -0.82 -0.47 12.75
C TYR A 392 -0.72 -1.99 12.52
N CYS A 393 -1.63 -2.75 13.14
CA CYS A 393 -1.66 -4.20 13.02
C CYS A 393 -3.00 -4.65 12.45
N VAL A 394 -2.96 -5.61 11.52
CA VAL A 394 -4.15 -6.13 10.85
C VAL A 394 -3.98 -7.61 10.51
N GLY A 395 -5.07 -8.38 10.57
CA GLY A 395 -5.11 -9.74 10.04
C GLY A 395 -5.29 -9.74 8.52
N ILE A 396 -4.84 -10.79 7.87
CA ILE A 396 -4.97 -11.01 6.43
C ILE A 396 -5.44 -12.44 6.24
N LYS A 397 -6.68 -12.61 5.80
CA LYS A 397 -7.20 -13.92 5.44
C LYS A 397 -6.51 -14.40 4.16
N LEU A 398 -6.06 -15.63 4.18
CA LEU A 398 -5.42 -16.24 3.02
C LEU A 398 -6.47 -16.89 2.13
N SER A 399 -6.44 -16.54 0.85
CA SER A 399 -7.42 -17.00 -0.13
C SER A 399 -7.09 -18.36 -0.78
N GLY A 400 -6.06 -19.04 -0.29
CA GLY A 400 -5.47 -20.21 -0.96
C GLY A 400 -4.62 -19.85 -2.18
N ARG A 401 -4.46 -18.55 -2.46
CA ARG A 401 -3.65 -18.04 -3.58
C ARG A 401 -2.18 -17.83 -3.19
N GLN A 402 -1.80 -18.07 -1.92
CA GLN A 402 -0.42 -17.84 -1.45
C GLN A 402 0.61 -18.64 -2.24
N GLU A 403 0.24 -19.83 -2.72
CA GLU A 403 1.12 -20.64 -3.59
C GLU A 403 1.36 -20.01 -4.98
N ARG A 404 0.53 -19.03 -5.37
CA ARG A 404 0.61 -18.34 -6.65
C ARG A 404 1.51 -17.11 -6.62
N TYR A 405 1.67 -16.50 -5.45
CA TYR A 405 2.47 -15.29 -5.26
C TYR A 405 3.83 -15.63 -4.67
N GLU A 406 4.75 -16.13 -5.50
CA GLU A 406 6.04 -16.69 -5.08
C GLU A 406 6.90 -15.72 -4.23
N MET A 407 6.79 -14.40 -4.47
CA MET A 407 7.46 -13.36 -3.69
C MET A 407 6.43 -12.34 -3.20
N SER A 408 5.54 -12.77 -2.32
CA SER A 408 4.47 -11.92 -1.80
C SER A 408 4.71 -11.52 -0.35
N CYS A 409 3.91 -10.59 0.12
CA CYS A 409 3.82 -10.23 1.54
C CYS A 409 3.28 -11.35 2.44
N ILE A 410 2.89 -12.49 1.87
CA ILE A 410 2.28 -13.60 2.60
C ILE A 410 3.41 -14.51 3.09
N PRO A 411 3.54 -14.75 4.41
CA PRO A 411 4.53 -15.68 4.94
C PRO A 411 4.29 -17.10 4.40
N PRO A 412 5.34 -17.81 3.94
CA PRO A 412 5.19 -19.12 3.30
C PRO A 412 4.67 -20.22 4.25
N ASP A 413 4.83 -20.03 5.55
CA ASP A 413 4.38 -20.94 6.61
C ASP A 413 2.99 -20.57 7.19
N ALA A 414 2.37 -19.48 6.73
CA ALA A 414 1.02 -19.12 7.14
C ALA A 414 -0.02 -20.06 6.48
N GLN A 415 -0.96 -20.57 7.28
CA GLN A 415 -2.00 -21.50 6.81
C GLN A 415 -3.27 -20.75 6.37
N ASP A 416 -4.11 -20.35 7.33
CA ASP A 416 -5.40 -19.71 7.05
C ASP A 416 -5.33 -18.19 7.15
N MET A 417 -4.43 -17.69 7.98
CA MET A 417 -4.27 -16.26 8.26
C MET A 417 -2.80 -15.87 8.45
N ALA A 418 -2.47 -14.69 7.94
CA ALA A 418 -1.28 -13.95 8.30
C ALA A 418 -1.68 -12.67 9.06
N PHE A 419 -0.71 -12.06 9.74
CA PHE A 419 -0.90 -10.79 10.43
C PHE A 419 0.23 -9.83 10.07
N GLY A 420 -0.16 -8.62 9.61
CA GLY A 420 0.77 -7.55 9.29
C GLY A 420 0.91 -6.54 10.43
N CYS A 421 2.09 -5.98 10.59
CA CYS A 421 2.34 -4.82 11.43
C CYS A 421 3.19 -3.80 10.69
N GLU A 422 2.71 -2.57 10.62
CA GLU A 422 3.45 -1.40 10.16
C GLU A 422 4.03 -0.65 11.37
N PHE A 423 5.29 -0.22 11.24
CA PHE A 423 6.02 0.53 12.27
C PHE A 423 6.23 1.94 11.76
N GLU A 424 5.43 2.89 12.24
CA GLU A 424 5.29 4.22 11.69
C GLU A 424 5.84 5.30 12.63
N PRO A 425 7.12 5.72 12.49
CA PRO A 425 7.64 6.83 13.27
C PRO A 425 6.99 8.16 12.88
N MET A 426 6.68 8.97 13.88
CA MET A 426 6.12 10.31 13.67
C MET A 426 7.25 11.31 13.39
N LEU A 427 7.57 11.52 12.12
CA LEU A 427 8.70 12.34 11.65
C LEU A 427 8.32 13.85 11.51
N ARG A 428 7.74 14.45 12.55
CA ARG A 428 7.40 15.87 12.50
C ARG A 428 8.65 16.75 12.55
N ASP A 429 8.84 17.59 11.54
CA ASP A 429 9.80 18.72 11.49
C ASP A 429 11.17 18.43 12.11
N THR A 430 11.54 17.15 12.21
CA THR A 430 12.81 16.72 12.79
C THR A 430 13.75 16.35 11.66
N ASN A 431 14.94 16.91 11.70
CA ASN A 431 16.01 16.66 10.73
C ASN A 431 16.66 15.29 10.97
N PHE A 432 15.86 14.20 10.94
CA PHE A 432 16.45 12.88 10.93
C PHE A 432 17.27 12.67 9.66
N SER A 433 18.52 12.26 9.83
CA SER A 433 19.34 11.91 8.68
C SER A 433 18.79 10.68 7.95
N ARG A 434 19.07 10.59 6.66
CA ARG A 434 18.70 9.39 5.86
C ARG A 434 19.30 8.12 6.48
N ASP A 435 20.55 8.18 6.93
CA ASP A 435 21.24 7.02 7.51
C ASP A 435 20.59 6.57 8.82
N TYR A 436 20.10 7.50 9.63
CA TYR A 436 19.37 7.19 10.87
C TYR A 436 18.06 6.44 10.57
N LEU A 437 17.30 6.94 9.61
CA LEU A 437 16.03 6.31 9.20
C LEU A 437 16.27 4.96 8.53
N GLN A 438 17.34 4.83 7.74
CA GLN A 438 17.73 3.57 7.13
C GLN A 438 18.18 2.55 8.20
N SER A 439 18.91 2.98 9.22
CA SER A 439 19.30 2.09 10.33
C SER A 439 18.09 1.56 11.10
N PHE A 440 17.09 2.41 11.34
CA PHE A 440 15.82 1.98 11.92
C PHE A 440 15.13 0.91 11.06
N LYS A 441 14.99 1.15 9.75
CA LYS A 441 14.37 0.19 8.83
C LYS A 441 15.13 -1.13 8.81
N ASN A 442 16.45 -1.08 8.76
CA ASN A 442 17.30 -2.26 8.74
C ASN A 442 17.08 -3.12 9.99
N GLU A 443 16.98 -2.54 11.18
CA GLU A 443 16.73 -3.31 12.41
C GLU A 443 15.35 -3.98 12.41
N ILE A 444 14.32 -3.35 11.82
CA ILE A 444 13.01 -4.00 11.63
C ILE A 444 13.12 -5.15 10.63
N TYR A 445 13.79 -4.93 9.50
CA TYR A 445 13.95 -5.98 8.47
C TYR A 445 14.80 -7.15 8.96
N ASP A 446 15.82 -6.89 9.79
CA ASP A 446 16.62 -7.96 10.42
C ASP A 446 15.74 -8.86 11.30
N ILE A 447 14.72 -8.33 12.00
CA ILE A 447 13.74 -9.13 12.74
C ILE A 447 13.03 -10.11 11.80
N GLY A 448 12.59 -9.61 10.63
CA GLY A 448 11.94 -10.44 9.62
C GLY A 448 12.83 -11.59 9.15
N VAL A 449 14.10 -11.30 8.84
CA VAL A 449 15.07 -12.34 8.44
C VAL A 449 15.27 -13.36 9.55
N ASP A 450 15.53 -12.90 10.80
CA ASP A 450 15.79 -13.77 11.95
C ASP A 450 14.63 -14.73 12.26
N MET A 451 13.40 -14.28 12.03
CA MET A 451 12.18 -15.04 12.35
C MET A 451 11.59 -15.77 11.14
N GLY A 452 12.13 -15.58 9.93
CA GLY A 452 11.59 -16.13 8.69
C GLY A 452 10.22 -15.52 8.34
N LEU A 453 10.11 -14.19 8.40
CA LEU A 453 8.89 -13.45 8.09
C LEU A 453 8.94 -12.85 6.70
N SER A 454 7.77 -12.44 6.20
CA SER A 454 7.64 -11.67 4.96
C SER A 454 7.50 -10.17 5.22
N TYR A 455 7.52 -9.40 4.14
CA TYR A 455 7.34 -7.95 4.13
C TYR A 455 6.24 -7.58 3.15
N TYR A 456 5.45 -6.57 3.47
CA TYR A 456 4.39 -6.12 2.57
C TYR A 456 4.93 -5.27 1.42
N ARG A 457 6.00 -4.51 1.67
CA ARG A 457 6.61 -3.62 0.66
C ARG A 457 8.00 -4.09 0.31
N PHE A 458 8.25 -4.15 -1.02
CA PHE A 458 9.56 -4.47 -1.58
C PHE A 458 9.96 -3.40 -2.57
N GLY A 459 11.12 -2.80 -2.39
CA GLY A 459 11.60 -1.79 -3.30
C GLY A 459 13.12 -1.70 -3.32
N GLY A 460 13.63 -0.80 -4.14
CA GLY A 460 15.06 -0.62 -4.33
C GLY A 460 15.87 -0.40 -3.04
N MET A 461 15.21 0.07 -1.98
CA MET A 461 15.85 0.24 -0.68
C MET A 461 16.03 -1.07 0.09
N MET A 462 15.36 -2.16 -0.33
CA MET A 462 15.44 -3.47 0.28
C MET A 462 16.32 -4.47 -0.47
N LYS A 463 17.01 -4.08 -1.54
CA LYS A 463 17.81 -5.00 -2.38
C LYS A 463 18.73 -5.94 -1.58
N GLY A 464 19.38 -5.43 -0.52
CA GLY A 464 20.23 -6.24 0.35
C GLY A 464 19.50 -7.25 1.24
N TYR A 465 18.18 -7.13 1.37
CA TYR A 465 17.35 -7.99 2.22
C TYR A 465 16.62 -9.09 1.45
N ILE A 466 16.35 -8.90 0.17
CA ILE A 466 15.51 -9.80 -0.62
C ILE A 466 16.03 -11.24 -0.59
N ARG A 467 17.31 -11.45 -0.88
CA ARG A 467 17.92 -12.80 -0.83
C ARG A 467 17.94 -13.39 0.60
N ARG A 468 18.14 -12.56 1.61
CA ARG A 468 18.11 -13.00 3.02
C ARG A 468 16.72 -13.39 3.47
N ALA A 469 15.68 -12.69 2.96
CA ALA A 469 14.30 -12.93 3.34
C ALA A 469 13.68 -14.14 2.63
N PHE A 470 13.94 -14.29 1.32
CA PHE A 470 13.31 -15.31 0.48
C PHE A 470 14.22 -16.51 0.16
N GLY A 471 15.51 -16.40 0.43
CA GLY A 471 16.51 -17.39 0.06
C GLY A 471 16.93 -17.30 -1.42
N ASP A 472 18.10 -17.84 -1.72
CA ASP A 472 18.70 -17.74 -3.06
C ASP A 472 17.88 -18.50 -4.11
N GLU A 473 17.38 -19.68 -3.78
CA GLU A 473 16.66 -20.55 -4.72
C GLU A 473 15.38 -19.86 -5.26
N LEU A 474 14.56 -19.28 -4.37
CA LEU A 474 13.33 -18.61 -4.78
C LEU A 474 13.62 -17.33 -5.59
N VAL A 475 14.63 -16.57 -5.17
CA VAL A 475 15.04 -15.35 -5.89
C VAL A 475 15.60 -15.68 -7.27
N ASP A 476 16.43 -16.71 -7.41
CA ASP A 476 16.98 -17.13 -8.69
C ASP A 476 15.90 -17.68 -9.63
N LYS A 477 14.92 -18.44 -9.10
CA LYS A 477 13.75 -18.87 -9.85
C LYS A 477 12.94 -17.68 -10.36
N HIS A 478 12.68 -16.69 -9.50
CA HIS A 478 11.96 -15.47 -9.89
C HIS A 478 12.73 -14.67 -10.96
N LEU A 479 14.04 -14.52 -10.81
CA LEU A 479 14.89 -13.87 -11.80
C LEU A 479 14.87 -14.59 -13.17
N ALA A 480 14.89 -15.92 -13.17
CA ALA A 480 14.78 -16.71 -14.40
C ALA A 480 13.43 -16.47 -15.10
N LEU A 481 12.32 -16.45 -14.33
CA LEU A 481 10.99 -16.13 -14.86
C LEU A 481 10.92 -14.69 -15.40
N LYS A 482 11.46 -13.72 -14.65
CA LYS A 482 11.54 -12.33 -15.08
C LYS A 482 12.33 -12.19 -16.38
N LYS A 483 13.50 -12.80 -16.48
CA LYS A 483 14.34 -12.76 -17.70
C LYS A 483 13.65 -13.40 -18.90
N HIS A 484 12.85 -14.45 -18.67
CA HIS A 484 12.05 -15.07 -19.73
C HIS A 484 10.94 -14.13 -20.23
N ALA A 485 10.22 -13.47 -19.31
CA ALA A 485 9.11 -12.57 -19.64
C ALA A 485 9.59 -11.19 -20.14
N ASP A 486 10.77 -10.74 -19.73
CA ASP A 486 11.36 -9.44 -20.00
C ASP A 486 12.83 -9.61 -20.39
N PRO A 487 13.12 -10.02 -21.63
CA PRO A 487 14.48 -10.38 -22.05
C PRO A 487 15.52 -9.28 -21.88
N ALA A 488 15.15 -8.02 -22.10
CA ALA A 488 16.03 -6.87 -21.90
C ALA A 488 16.02 -6.33 -20.44
N MET A 489 15.23 -6.95 -19.56
CA MET A 489 15.11 -6.56 -18.14
C MET A 489 14.80 -5.07 -17.97
N ILE A 490 13.82 -4.57 -18.72
CA ILE A 490 13.50 -3.13 -18.77
C ILE A 490 12.46 -2.70 -17.75
N LEU A 491 11.45 -3.55 -17.46
CA LEU A 491 10.28 -3.13 -16.70
C LEU A 491 10.55 -3.22 -15.19
N ASN A 492 10.39 -2.10 -14.50
CA ASN A 492 10.60 -1.93 -13.05
C ASN A 492 11.89 -2.57 -12.53
N LYS A 493 12.97 -2.41 -13.30
CA LYS A 493 14.25 -3.09 -13.13
C LYS A 493 14.87 -2.91 -11.75
N ASP A 494 14.76 -1.70 -11.19
CA ASP A 494 15.43 -1.33 -9.94
C ASP A 494 14.52 -1.50 -8.70
N VAL A 495 13.38 -2.16 -8.82
CA VAL A 495 12.41 -2.32 -7.73
C VAL A 495 12.80 -3.48 -6.83
N ILE A 496 13.09 -4.66 -7.40
CA ILE A 496 13.41 -5.85 -6.61
C ILE A 496 14.89 -6.25 -6.80
N PHE A 497 15.45 -6.06 -7.99
CA PHE A 497 16.79 -6.56 -8.35
C PHE A 497 17.74 -5.47 -8.82
#